data_7bf7a63ab70178f5f0f148390637ba00
#
_entry.id   7bf7a63ab70178f5f0f148390637ba00
#
_cell.length_a   1.000
_cell.length_b   1.000
_cell.length_c   1.000
_cell.angle_alpha   90.00
_cell.angle_beta   90.00
_cell.angle_gamma   90.00
#
_symmetry.space_group_name_H-M   'P 1'
#
loop_
_entity.id
_entity.type
_entity.pdbx_description
1 polymer ?
#
loop_
_entity_poly.entity_id
_entity_poly.type
_entity_poly.pdbx_seq_one_letter_code
_entity_poly.pdbx_strand_id
1 'polypeptide(L)'
;MHLAELIFFGCFTIFVIAILLLDTLVIDKKAHEVSMKEAGIWTAVWIILALLFSVFLWFHGDLVHGINNFSDLQAVTTKYASHIKLNPDDFEWSLQQYRHHMTISYISGYLLEKTLSVDNLFVMMMIFTSFGVSKKEYQHVLNWGIFGAIVLRCI
;
A
#
# COMPACT_ATOMS: atom_id res chain seq x y z
N MET A 1 13.14 -12.60 11.72
CA MET A 1 12.80 -11.21 11.40
C MET A 1 13.86 -10.33 12.00
N HIS A 2 14.57 -9.57 11.20
CA HIS A 2 15.58 -8.63 11.70
C HIS A 2 14.88 -7.50 12.47
N LEU A 3 15.52 -6.99 13.54
CA LEU A 3 14.96 -5.90 14.35
C LEU A 3 14.57 -4.69 13.49
N ALA A 4 15.35 -4.41 12.45
CA ALA A 4 15.08 -3.34 11.48
C ALA A 4 13.75 -3.56 10.73
N GLU A 5 13.45 -4.77 10.27
CA GLU A 5 12.17 -5.10 9.63
C GLU A 5 10.99 -4.84 10.57
N LEU A 6 11.12 -5.25 11.83
CA LEU A 6 10.07 -5.12 12.83
C LEU A 6 9.79 -3.66 13.17
N ILE A 7 10.84 -2.84 13.28
CA ILE A 7 10.73 -1.40 13.51
C ILE A 7 10.11 -0.72 12.29
N PHE A 8 10.57 -1.03 11.07
CA PHE A 8 10.06 -0.43 9.84
C PHE A 8 8.56 -0.72 9.66
N PHE A 9 8.18 -2.01 9.74
CA PHE A 9 6.78 -2.40 9.61
C PHE A 9 5.91 -1.89 10.75
N GLY A 10 6.42 -1.84 11.98
CA GLY A 10 5.74 -1.24 13.12
C GLY A 10 5.45 0.25 12.93
N CYS A 11 6.46 1.03 12.56
CA CYS A 11 6.31 2.46 12.26
C CYS A 11 5.36 2.69 11.07
N PHE A 12 5.49 1.90 10.02
CA PHE A 12 4.61 1.98 8.85
C PHE A 12 3.15 1.67 9.21
N THR A 13 2.91 0.62 10.00
CA THR A 13 1.56 0.26 10.46
C THR A 13 0.95 1.36 11.32
N ILE A 14 1.72 1.92 12.27
CA ILE A 14 1.27 3.04 13.11
C ILE A 14 0.94 4.26 12.24
N PHE A 15 1.77 4.57 11.26
CA PHE A 15 1.54 5.66 10.32
C PHE A 15 0.24 5.47 9.52
N VAL A 16 0.00 4.29 8.98
CA VAL A 16 -1.24 3.97 8.26
C VAL A 16 -2.46 4.07 9.17
N ILE A 17 -2.40 3.51 10.38
CA ILE A 17 -3.49 3.60 11.37
C ILE A 17 -3.77 5.06 11.74
N ALA A 18 -2.72 5.88 11.95
CA ALA A 18 -2.88 7.29 12.26
C ALA A 18 -3.59 8.05 11.13
N ILE A 19 -3.23 7.78 9.87
CA ILE A 19 -3.91 8.39 8.71
C ILE A 19 -5.36 7.95 8.62
N LEU A 20 -5.67 6.66 8.80
CA LEU A 20 -7.04 6.15 8.78
C LEU A 20 -7.89 6.75 9.91
N LEU A 21 -7.31 6.93 11.11
CA LEU A 21 -7.99 7.59 12.21
C LEU A 21 -8.22 9.07 11.92
N LEU A 22 -7.26 9.77 11.34
CA LEU A 22 -7.41 11.16 10.91
C LEU A 22 -8.52 11.29 9.87
N ASP A 23 -8.54 10.41 8.88
CA ASP A 23 -9.58 10.38 7.85
C ASP A 23 -10.96 10.19 8.47
N THR A 24 -11.12 9.19 9.33
CA THR A 24 -12.40 8.90 10.00
C THR A 24 -12.81 9.99 10.98
N LEU A 25 -11.88 10.56 11.78
CA LEU A 25 -12.21 11.52 12.82
C LEU A 25 -12.39 12.95 12.29
N VAL A 26 -11.71 13.32 11.21
CA VAL A 26 -11.72 14.68 10.68
C VAL A 26 -12.77 14.85 9.58
N ILE A 27 -12.94 13.85 8.72
CA ILE A 27 -13.84 13.93 7.56
C ILE A 27 -15.28 13.58 7.93
N ASP A 28 -15.49 12.66 8.87
CA ASP A 28 -16.83 12.14 9.24
C ASP A 28 -17.64 13.09 10.15
N LYS A 29 -17.07 14.22 10.60
CA LYS A 29 -17.76 15.18 11.50
C LYS A 29 -18.80 16.07 10.82
N LYS A 30 -18.88 16.07 9.50
CA LYS A 30 -19.95 16.73 8.74
C LYS A 30 -20.45 15.75 7.68
N ALA A 31 -21.69 15.32 7.79
CA ALA A 31 -22.42 14.61 6.73
C ALA A 31 -22.55 15.53 5.49
N HIS A 32 -21.46 15.70 4.79
CA HIS A 32 -21.32 16.52 3.60
C HIS A 32 -21.18 15.54 2.41
N GLU A 33 -21.99 15.70 1.40
CA GLU A 33 -21.84 14.93 0.18
C GLU A 33 -20.48 15.28 -0.44
N VAL A 34 -19.55 14.30 -0.45
CA VAL A 34 -18.21 14.46 -1.04
C VAL A 34 -18.37 14.79 -2.53
N SER A 35 -17.88 15.94 -2.95
CA SER A 35 -17.95 16.32 -4.35
C SER A 35 -16.98 15.50 -5.20
N MET A 36 -17.30 15.30 -6.49
CA MET A 36 -16.40 14.59 -7.44
C MET A 36 -15.00 15.23 -7.51
N LYS A 37 -14.92 16.55 -7.34
CA LYS A 37 -13.63 17.27 -7.32
C LYS A 37 -12.81 16.93 -6.08
N GLU A 38 -13.44 16.89 -4.94
CA GLU A 38 -12.81 16.53 -3.66
C GLU A 38 -12.31 15.08 -3.67
N ALA A 39 -13.14 14.13 -4.12
CA ALA A 39 -12.74 12.74 -4.32
C ALA A 39 -11.56 12.62 -5.28
N GLY A 40 -11.55 13.38 -6.39
CA GLY A 40 -10.44 13.40 -7.34
C GLY A 40 -9.13 13.92 -6.73
N ILE A 41 -9.21 14.98 -5.93
CA ILE A 41 -8.03 15.55 -5.22
C ILE A 41 -7.46 14.52 -4.25
N TRP A 42 -8.28 13.90 -3.41
CA TRP A 42 -7.84 12.88 -2.46
C TRP A 42 -7.22 11.68 -3.17
N THR A 43 -7.83 11.23 -4.27
CA THR A 43 -7.26 10.15 -5.10
C THR A 43 -5.88 10.54 -5.64
N ALA A 44 -5.73 11.76 -6.15
CA ALA A 44 -4.44 12.25 -6.64
C ALA A 44 -3.38 12.32 -5.53
N VAL A 45 -3.73 12.78 -4.33
CA VAL A 45 -2.83 12.82 -3.17
C VAL A 45 -2.33 11.41 -2.84
N TRP A 46 -3.20 10.42 -2.80
CA TRP A 46 -2.81 9.03 -2.52
C TRP A 46 -1.93 8.43 -3.61
N ILE A 47 -2.19 8.73 -4.89
CA ILE A 47 -1.33 8.30 -5.99
C ILE A 47 0.06 8.93 -5.87
N ILE A 48 0.13 10.23 -5.60
CA ILE A 48 1.41 10.95 -5.41
C ILE A 48 2.19 10.35 -4.24
N LEU A 49 1.54 10.07 -3.12
CA LEU A 49 2.18 9.44 -1.96
C LEU A 49 2.76 8.07 -2.30
N ALA A 50 2.01 7.25 -3.06
CA ALA A 50 2.49 5.94 -3.53
C ALA A 50 3.70 6.07 -4.47
N LEU A 51 3.71 7.06 -5.36
CA LEU A 51 4.84 7.33 -6.24
C LEU A 51 6.07 7.82 -5.47
N LEU A 52 5.88 8.68 -4.47
CA LEU A 52 6.96 9.12 -3.58
C LEU A 52 7.57 7.94 -2.82
N PHE A 53 6.74 7.02 -2.34
CA PHE A 53 7.23 5.81 -1.68
C PHE A 53 8.00 4.90 -2.67
N SER A 54 7.57 4.81 -3.92
CA SER A 54 8.31 4.10 -4.97
C SER A 54 9.70 4.70 -5.21
N VAL A 55 9.80 6.04 -5.25
CA VAL A 55 11.08 6.75 -5.36
C VAL A 55 11.95 6.49 -4.14
N PHE A 56 11.37 6.49 -2.94
CA PHE A 56 12.09 6.12 -1.72
C PHE A 56 12.67 4.69 -1.82
N LEU A 57 11.90 3.71 -2.27
CA LEU A 57 12.38 2.33 -2.45
C LEU A 57 13.51 2.24 -3.46
N TRP A 58 13.48 3.05 -4.52
CA TRP A 58 14.53 3.09 -5.54
C TRP A 58 15.88 3.51 -4.96
N PHE A 59 15.90 4.47 -4.05
CA PHE A 59 17.13 4.99 -3.45
C PHE A 59 17.51 4.32 -2.13
N HIS A 60 16.53 3.89 -1.35
CA HIS A 60 16.71 3.44 0.03
C HIS A 60 15.96 2.14 0.36
N GLY A 61 15.68 1.30 -0.65
CA GLY A 61 14.97 0.03 -0.44
C GLY A 61 15.68 -0.96 0.49
N ASP A 62 16.99 -0.84 0.63
CA ASP A 62 17.82 -1.59 1.58
C ASP A 62 17.47 -1.33 3.04
N LEU A 63 17.02 -0.12 3.39
CA LEU A 63 16.62 0.23 4.76
C LEU A 63 15.42 -0.58 5.24
N VAL A 64 14.54 -0.99 4.33
CA VAL A 64 13.33 -1.77 4.67
C VAL A 64 13.69 -3.09 5.34
N HIS A 65 14.74 -3.73 4.88
CA HIS A 65 15.21 -5.01 5.42
C HIS A 65 16.51 -4.88 6.24
N GLY A 66 17.04 -3.65 6.41
CA GLY A 66 18.25 -3.40 7.19
C GLY A 66 19.49 -4.07 6.59
N ILE A 67 19.65 -4.00 5.26
CA ILE A 67 20.76 -4.62 4.55
C ILE A 67 22.00 -3.74 4.71
N ASN A 68 23.02 -4.26 5.42
CA ASN A 68 24.26 -3.55 5.65
C ASN A 68 25.48 -4.22 4.98
N ASN A 69 25.35 -5.48 4.61
CA ASN A 69 26.44 -6.27 4.01
C ASN A 69 25.89 -7.28 3.00
N PHE A 70 26.82 -7.93 2.27
CA PHE A 70 26.46 -8.91 1.26
C PHE A 70 25.72 -10.13 1.80
N SER A 71 26.04 -10.57 3.02
CA SER A 71 25.38 -11.73 3.65
C SER A 71 23.92 -11.43 3.97
N ASP A 72 23.59 -10.21 4.42
CA ASP A 72 22.23 -9.77 4.67
C ASP A 72 21.46 -9.71 3.36
N LEU A 73 22.06 -9.11 2.30
CA LEU A 73 21.49 -9.05 0.96
C LEU A 73 21.19 -10.45 0.41
N GLN A 74 22.11 -11.39 0.56
CA GLN A 74 21.93 -12.77 0.12
C GLN A 74 20.80 -13.46 0.88
N ALA A 75 20.72 -13.30 2.19
CA ALA A 75 19.67 -13.89 3.02
C ALA A 75 18.28 -13.37 2.64
N VAL A 76 18.15 -12.04 2.47
CA VAL A 76 16.89 -11.39 2.07
C VAL A 76 16.51 -11.79 0.66
N THR A 77 17.46 -11.79 -0.29
CA THR A 77 17.19 -12.14 -1.68
C THR A 77 16.78 -13.62 -1.82
N THR A 78 17.43 -14.52 -1.11
CA THR A 78 17.07 -15.94 -1.12
C THR A 78 15.65 -16.16 -0.63
N LYS A 79 15.20 -15.37 0.34
CA LYS A 79 13.87 -15.49 0.94
C LYS A 79 12.77 -14.86 0.10
N TYR A 80 13.00 -13.69 -0.46
CA TYR A 80 11.93 -12.87 -1.08
C TYR A 80 12.07 -12.68 -2.58
N ALA A 81 13.26 -12.90 -3.14
CA ALA A 81 13.59 -12.58 -4.53
C ALA A 81 14.65 -13.53 -5.13
N SER A 82 14.45 -14.83 -4.92
CA SER A 82 15.42 -15.89 -5.30
C SER A 82 15.83 -15.92 -6.77
N HIS A 83 15.11 -15.23 -7.63
CA HIS A 83 15.43 -15.10 -9.07
C HIS A 83 16.44 -14.00 -9.38
N ILE A 84 16.78 -13.14 -8.43
CA ILE A 84 17.81 -12.09 -8.62
C ILE A 84 19.19 -12.73 -8.56
N LYS A 85 19.98 -12.48 -9.59
CA LYS A 85 21.39 -12.87 -9.59
C LYS A 85 22.20 -11.85 -8.83
N LEU A 86 22.91 -12.29 -7.80
CA LEU A 86 23.83 -11.47 -7.02
C LEU A 86 25.25 -11.71 -7.52
N ASN A 87 26.06 -10.67 -7.53
CA ASN A 87 27.50 -10.76 -7.79
C ASN A 87 28.26 -10.59 -6.46
N PRO A 88 28.95 -11.64 -5.97
CA PRO A 88 29.71 -11.56 -4.72
C PRO A 88 30.85 -10.53 -4.75
N ASP A 89 31.39 -10.26 -5.94
CA ASP A 89 32.54 -9.36 -6.13
C ASP A 89 32.11 -7.89 -6.21
N ASP A 90 30.80 -7.61 -6.40
CA ASP A 90 30.26 -6.26 -6.52
C ASP A 90 28.97 -6.11 -5.70
N PHE A 91 29.15 -5.70 -4.45
CA PHE A 91 28.03 -5.48 -3.53
C PHE A 91 27.11 -4.36 -3.99
N GLU A 92 27.66 -3.24 -4.46
CA GLU A 92 26.86 -2.08 -4.87
C GLU A 92 25.98 -2.39 -6.09
N TRP A 93 26.51 -3.11 -7.06
CA TRP A 93 25.73 -3.57 -8.21
C TRP A 93 24.59 -4.51 -7.75
N SER A 94 24.90 -5.47 -6.88
CA SER A 94 23.91 -6.41 -6.35
C SER A 94 22.82 -5.71 -5.54
N LEU A 95 23.17 -4.70 -4.74
CA LEU A 95 22.26 -3.89 -3.98
C LEU A 95 21.34 -3.06 -4.90
N GLN A 96 21.88 -2.51 -5.97
CA GLN A 96 21.11 -1.78 -6.98
C GLN A 96 20.09 -2.69 -7.69
N GLN A 97 20.46 -3.92 -8.04
CA GLN A 97 19.55 -4.90 -8.62
C GLN A 97 18.41 -5.21 -7.66
N TYR A 98 18.69 -5.37 -6.38
CA TYR A 98 17.70 -5.60 -5.36
C TYR A 98 16.74 -4.40 -5.20
N ARG A 99 17.25 -3.17 -5.09
CA ARG A 99 16.43 -1.94 -4.98
C ARG A 99 15.52 -1.77 -6.21
N HIS A 100 16.05 -2.00 -7.41
CA HIS A 100 15.32 -1.94 -8.67
C HIS A 100 14.17 -2.98 -8.69
N HIS A 101 14.48 -4.22 -8.34
CA HIS A 101 13.48 -5.29 -8.25
C HIS A 101 12.38 -4.94 -7.23
N MET A 102 12.77 -4.46 -6.06
CA MET A 102 11.83 -4.08 -4.99
C MET A 102 10.88 -2.96 -5.43
N THR A 103 11.41 -1.96 -6.12
CA THR A 103 10.63 -0.87 -6.69
C THR A 103 9.64 -1.34 -7.74
N ILE A 104 10.08 -2.18 -8.69
CA ILE A 104 9.19 -2.75 -9.73
C ILE A 104 8.11 -3.62 -9.10
N SER A 105 8.46 -4.46 -8.14
CA SER A 105 7.50 -5.31 -7.42
C SER A 105 6.44 -4.48 -6.69
N TYR A 106 6.87 -3.38 -6.03
CA TYR A 106 5.95 -2.45 -5.38
C TYR A 106 4.99 -1.79 -6.39
N ILE A 107 5.51 -1.23 -7.49
CA ILE A 107 4.67 -0.58 -8.51
C ILE A 107 3.69 -1.58 -9.12
N SER A 108 4.15 -2.78 -9.44
CA SER A 108 3.30 -3.84 -9.99
C SER A 108 2.19 -4.23 -9.04
N GLY A 109 2.51 -4.44 -7.76
CA GLY A 109 1.54 -4.73 -6.71
C GLY A 109 0.53 -3.59 -6.52
N TYR A 110 1.01 -2.34 -6.51
CA TYR A 110 0.17 -1.16 -6.41
C TYR A 110 -0.82 -1.04 -7.59
N LEU A 111 -0.35 -1.25 -8.83
CA LEU A 111 -1.20 -1.21 -10.01
C LEU A 111 -2.26 -2.33 -9.99
N LEU A 112 -1.86 -3.54 -9.63
CA LEU A 112 -2.80 -4.66 -9.47
C LEU A 112 -3.86 -4.36 -8.41
N GLU A 113 -3.46 -3.87 -7.25
CA GLU A 113 -4.40 -3.50 -6.17
C GLU A 113 -5.37 -2.40 -6.62
N LYS A 114 -4.89 -1.37 -7.32
CA LYS A 114 -5.74 -0.30 -7.84
C LYS A 114 -6.72 -0.80 -8.88
N THR A 115 -6.30 -1.67 -9.80
CA THR A 115 -7.17 -2.25 -10.82
C THR A 115 -8.27 -3.10 -10.19
N LEU A 116 -7.91 -3.97 -9.22
CA LEU A 116 -8.89 -4.78 -8.50
C LEU A 116 -9.83 -3.94 -7.63
N SER A 117 -9.32 -2.84 -7.05
CA SER A 117 -10.14 -1.92 -6.25
C SER A 117 -11.21 -1.22 -7.08
N VAL A 118 -10.86 -0.79 -8.31
CA VAL A 118 -11.82 -0.16 -9.24
C VAL A 118 -12.90 -1.15 -9.67
N ASP A 119 -12.52 -2.39 -9.97
CA ASP A 119 -13.46 -3.46 -10.32
C ASP A 119 -14.42 -3.77 -9.17
N ASN A 120 -13.92 -3.92 -7.96
CA ASN A 120 -14.74 -4.12 -6.76
C ASN A 120 -15.72 -2.97 -6.52
N LEU A 121 -15.28 -1.72 -6.72
CA LEU A 121 -16.14 -0.54 -6.60
C LEU A 121 -17.27 -0.57 -7.62
N PHE A 122 -16.98 -0.94 -8.86
CA PHE A 122 -17.97 -1.06 -9.92
C PHE A 122 -19.04 -2.11 -9.60
N VAL A 123 -18.61 -3.29 -9.11
CA VAL A 123 -19.52 -4.36 -8.66
C VAL A 123 -20.41 -3.89 -7.50
N MET A 124 -19.84 -3.18 -6.51
CA MET A 124 -20.62 -2.61 -5.41
C MET A 124 -21.66 -1.60 -5.90
N MET A 125 -21.30 -0.72 -6.83
CA MET A 125 -22.22 0.25 -7.41
C MET A 125 -23.37 -0.45 -8.15
N MET A 126 -23.09 -1.52 -8.90
CA MET A 126 -24.11 -2.33 -9.58
C MET A 126 -25.07 -2.96 -8.57
N ILE A 127 -24.55 -3.56 -7.50
CA ILE A 127 -25.34 -4.18 -6.45
C ILE A 127 -26.24 -3.14 -5.78
N PHE A 128 -25.73 -1.99 -5.36
CA PHE A 128 -26.51 -0.93 -4.72
C PHE A 128 -27.62 -0.40 -5.63
N THR A 129 -27.32 -0.23 -6.92
CA THR A 129 -28.30 0.20 -7.91
C THR A 129 -29.41 -0.86 -8.08
N SER A 130 -29.04 -2.14 -8.15
CA SER A 130 -29.97 -3.26 -8.34
C SER A 130 -30.90 -3.44 -7.13
N PHE A 131 -30.40 -3.22 -5.93
CA PHE A 131 -31.19 -3.33 -4.68
C PHE A 131 -31.91 -2.04 -4.29
N GLY A 132 -31.75 -0.96 -5.06
CA GLY A 132 -32.42 0.32 -4.79
C GLY A 132 -32.00 0.96 -3.45
N VAL A 133 -30.76 0.72 -3.01
CA VAL A 133 -30.23 1.30 -1.78
C VAL A 133 -30.22 2.82 -1.90
N SER A 134 -30.64 3.54 -0.86
CA SER A 134 -30.66 5.00 -0.88
C SER A 134 -29.23 5.56 -0.79
N LYS A 135 -28.98 6.70 -1.45
CA LYS A 135 -27.64 7.36 -1.43
C LYS A 135 -27.15 7.67 -0.01
N LYS A 136 -28.06 7.88 0.94
CA LYS A 136 -27.72 8.14 2.34
C LYS A 136 -27.17 6.92 3.07
N GLU A 137 -27.55 5.72 2.62
CA GLU A 137 -27.12 4.45 3.21
C GLU A 137 -25.82 3.92 2.59
N TYR A 138 -25.42 4.42 1.40
CA TYR A 138 -24.19 4.00 0.72
C TYR A 138 -22.97 4.13 1.63
N GLN A 139 -22.83 5.22 2.33
CA GLN A 139 -21.68 5.51 3.19
C GLN A 139 -21.62 4.53 4.36
N HIS A 140 -22.77 4.22 4.96
CA HIS A 140 -22.83 3.26 6.07
C HIS A 140 -22.48 1.83 5.62
N VAL A 141 -23.03 1.38 4.50
CA VAL A 141 -22.76 0.04 3.94
C VAL A 141 -21.31 -0.06 3.46
N LEU A 142 -20.75 0.98 2.83
CA LEU A 142 -19.36 1.03 2.41
C LEU A 142 -18.40 0.94 3.61
N ASN A 143 -18.65 1.68 4.69
CA ASN A 143 -17.83 1.65 5.90
C ASN A 143 -17.79 0.26 6.51
N TRP A 144 -18.94 -0.41 6.63
CA TRP A 144 -19.01 -1.79 7.09
C TRP A 144 -18.31 -2.78 6.15
N GLY A 145 -18.44 -2.57 4.84
CA GLY A 145 -17.77 -3.37 3.82
C GLY A 145 -16.25 -3.24 3.90
N ILE A 146 -15.74 -2.01 4.05
CA ILE A 146 -14.30 -1.73 4.20
C ILE A 146 -13.77 -2.37 5.50
N PHE A 147 -14.49 -2.18 6.61
CA PHE A 147 -14.12 -2.78 7.89
C PHE A 147 -14.06 -4.31 7.79
N GLY A 148 -15.07 -4.94 7.20
CA GLY A 148 -15.09 -6.38 6.95
C GLY A 148 -13.92 -6.85 6.08
N ALA A 149 -13.59 -6.10 5.01
CA ALA A 149 -12.47 -6.43 4.14
C ALA A 149 -11.12 -6.35 4.86
N ILE A 150 -10.92 -5.36 5.73
CA ILE A 150 -9.70 -5.23 6.56
C ILE A 150 -9.58 -6.42 7.51
N VAL A 151 -10.67 -6.77 8.21
CA VAL A 151 -10.67 -7.91 9.14
C VAL A 151 -10.33 -9.20 8.39
N LEU A 152 -10.95 -9.46 7.24
CA LEU A 152 -10.70 -10.66 6.43
C LEU A 152 -9.27 -10.73 5.86
N ARG A 153 -8.60 -9.58 5.65
CA ARG A 153 -7.20 -9.55 5.21
C ARG A 153 -6.20 -9.83 6.34
N CYS A 154 -6.60 -9.59 7.59
CA CYS A 154 -5.74 -9.80 8.76
C CYS A 154 -5.82 -11.24 9.31
N ILE A 155 -6.81 -12.03 8.87
CA ILE A 155 -7.00 -13.44 9.26
C ILE A 155 -6.35 -14.34 8.22
#